data_96812fecbf40ed5e2fe3549d022a967f
#
_entry.id   96812fecbf40ed5e2fe3549d022a967f
#
_cell.length_a   1.000
_cell.length_b   1.000
_cell.length_c   1.000
_cell.angle_alpha   90.00
_cell.angle_beta   90.00
_cell.angle_gamma   90.00
#
_symmetry.space_group_name_H-M   'P 1'
#
loop_
_entity.id
_entity.type
_entity.pdbx_description
1 polymer ?
#
loop_
_entity_poly.entity_id
_entity_poly.type
_entity_poly.pdbx_seq_one_letter_code
_entity_poly.pdbx_strand_id
1 'polypeptide(L)'
;IVLGIDPALRAEAYSLDIGQGRVAVTGGSPSGLFYGLQSLRQLISQYGMRLPAVHVEDEPCFAYRGAMLDCCRHFFTVDEIKTFIDILALHKLNRFHWHLTDDQGWRIEIRHYPELTKVGSRRAETVLGRNTNIYDGIPSGGYYTQRQIRDVVAYAAERFITVIPEIEMPGHASAALAAYPWLGCAGEGYIVRTRWGVFPEVYCCLLYTSDAADEL
;
A
#
# COMPACT_ATOMS: atom_id res chain seq x y z
N ILE A 1 22.78 18.96 -15.80
CA ILE A 1 21.46 19.09 -15.20
C ILE A 1 21.57 20.09 -14.06
N VAL A 2 20.65 21.04 -13.97
CA VAL A 2 20.54 22.03 -12.88
C VAL A 2 19.24 21.77 -12.13
N LEU A 3 19.31 21.68 -10.80
CA LEU A 3 18.17 21.46 -9.92
C LEU A 3 17.97 22.68 -9.04
N GLY A 4 16.73 23.15 -8.88
CA GLY A 4 16.40 24.32 -8.07
C GLY A 4 15.09 24.18 -7.31
N ILE A 5 14.93 25.00 -6.28
CA ILE A 5 13.67 25.18 -5.58
C ILE A 5 13.28 26.66 -5.71
N ASP A 6 12.04 26.90 -6.13
CA ASP A 6 11.43 28.22 -6.17
C ASP A 6 10.17 28.24 -5.28
N PRO A 7 10.24 28.86 -4.11
CA PRO A 7 9.11 28.94 -3.18
C PRO A 7 7.90 29.74 -3.72
N ALA A 8 8.02 30.44 -4.84
CA ALA A 8 6.91 31.11 -5.48
C ALA A 8 5.95 30.12 -6.18
N LEU A 9 6.45 28.94 -6.56
CA LEU A 9 5.63 27.86 -7.09
C LEU A 9 4.85 27.16 -5.94
N ARG A 10 3.71 26.55 -6.29
CA ARG A 10 3.01 25.66 -5.34
C ARG A 10 3.91 24.47 -4.98
N ALA A 11 3.73 23.91 -3.79
CA ALA A 11 4.64 22.90 -3.24
C ALA A 11 4.90 21.72 -4.17
N GLU A 12 3.88 21.19 -4.84
CA GLU A 12 4.01 20.04 -5.76
C GLU A 12 4.15 20.44 -7.23
N ALA A 13 4.17 21.77 -7.55
CA ALA A 13 4.40 22.27 -8.90
C ALA A 13 5.88 22.22 -9.27
N TYR A 14 6.15 22.15 -10.57
CA TYR A 14 7.50 22.22 -11.12
C TYR A 14 7.54 22.80 -12.52
N SER A 15 8.73 23.28 -12.94
CA SER A 15 9.10 23.53 -14.33
C SER A 15 10.24 22.60 -14.75
N LEU A 16 10.23 22.21 -16.03
CA LEU A 16 11.29 21.44 -16.66
C LEU A 16 11.66 22.11 -18.01
N ASP A 17 12.89 22.58 -18.10
CA ASP A 17 13.44 23.23 -19.29
C ASP A 17 14.54 22.38 -19.90
N ILE A 18 14.39 22.02 -21.17
CA ILE A 18 15.39 21.27 -21.93
C ILE A 18 15.73 22.06 -23.19
N GLY A 19 16.99 22.47 -23.35
CA GLY A 19 17.46 23.18 -24.54
C GLY A 19 18.91 23.61 -24.40
N GLN A 20 19.54 23.91 -25.55
CA GLN A 20 20.91 24.44 -25.65
C GLN A 20 21.96 23.69 -24.83
N GLY A 21 21.88 22.33 -24.78
CA GLY A 21 22.78 21.48 -24.00
C GLY A 21 22.58 21.54 -22.50
N ARG A 22 21.48 22.13 -22.02
CA ARG A 22 21.13 22.26 -20.60
C ARG A 22 19.78 21.59 -20.32
N VAL A 23 19.67 20.97 -19.13
CA VAL A 23 18.42 20.55 -18.53
C VAL A 23 18.29 21.23 -17.18
N ALA A 24 17.20 21.94 -16.94
CA ALA A 24 16.89 22.54 -15.66
C ALA A 24 15.55 22.01 -15.13
N VAL A 25 15.50 21.66 -13.86
CA VAL A 25 14.28 21.26 -13.15
C VAL A 25 14.15 22.13 -11.92
N THR A 26 13.02 22.83 -11.79
CA THR A 26 12.73 23.69 -10.64
C THR A 26 11.41 23.25 -10.04
N GLY A 27 11.39 22.94 -8.76
CA GLY A 27 10.18 22.59 -8.01
C GLY A 27 9.81 23.64 -6.99
N GLY A 28 8.53 23.72 -6.62
CA GLY A 28 8.07 24.59 -5.52
C GLY A 28 8.53 24.08 -4.13
N SER A 29 8.86 22.81 -4.05
CA SER A 29 9.40 22.15 -2.88
C SER A 29 10.20 20.91 -3.32
N PRO A 30 10.83 20.14 -2.38
CA PRO A 30 11.46 18.87 -2.73
C PRO A 30 10.52 17.88 -3.43
N SER A 31 9.22 17.84 -3.09
CA SER A 31 8.25 16.96 -3.78
C SER A 31 7.97 17.43 -5.20
N GLY A 32 7.80 18.74 -5.44
CA GLY A 32 7.65 19.30 -6.79
C GLY A 32 8.89 19.01 -7.65
N LEU A 33 10.09 19.21 -7.10
CA LEU A 33 11.34 18.88 -7.79
C LEU A 33 11.41 17.39 -8.13
N PHE A 34 11.01 16.51 -7.20
CA PHE A 34 10.95 15.07 -7.44
C PHE A 34 10.00 14.73 -8.59
N TYR A 35 8.82 15.37 -8.68
CA TYR A 35 7.86 15.14 -9.77
C TYR A 35 8.39 15.64 -11.13
N GLY A 36 9.11 16.75 -11.14
CA GLY A 36 9.81 17.22 -12.32
C GLY A 36 10.87 16.23 -12.81
N LEU A 37 11.60 15.61 -11.87
CA LEU A 37 12.55 14.53 -12.18
C LEU A 37 11.86 13.27 -12.72
N GLN A 38 10.65 12.94 -12.27
CA GLN A 38 9.89 11.82 -12.87
C GLN A 38 9.49 12.13 -14.32
N SER A 39 9.11 13.37 -14.65
CA SER A 39 8.86 13.78 -16.04
C SER A 39 10.12 13.69 -16.89
N LEU A 40 11.25 14.16 -16.39
CA LEU A 40 12.54 14.02 -17.09
C LEU A 40 12.89 12.53 -17.31
N ARG A 41 12.68 11.68 -16.31
CA ARG A 41 12.91 10.22 -16.41
C ARG A 41 12.04 9.60 -17.51
N GLN A 42 10.77 9.99 -17.62
CA GLN A 42 9.87 9.51 -18.68
C GLN A 42 10.34 9.97 -20.07
N LEU A 43 10.78 11.23 -20.21
CA LEU A 43 11.35 11.73 -21.46
C LEU A 43 12.62 10.98 -21.85
N ILE A 44 13.52 10.72 -20.90
CA ILE A 44 14.72 9.92 -21.15
C ILE A 44 14.37 8.49 -21.59
N SER A 45 13.36 7.88 -20.96
CA SER A 45 12.88 6.54 -21.34
C SER A 45 12.33 6.51 -22.77
N GLN A 46 11.68 7.59 -23.21
CA GLN A 46 11.05 7.66 -24.54
C GLN A 46 12.04 8.04 -25.63
N TYR A 47 12.93 9.00 -25.37
CA TYR A 47 13.80 9.62 -26.39
C TYR A 47 15.28 9.25 -26.24
N GLY A 48 15.66 8.49 -25.21
CA GLY A 48 17.05 8.22 -24.87
C GLY A 48 17.77 9.49 -24.44
N MET A 49 19.06 9.58 -24.76
CA MET A 49 19.91 10.73 -24.39
C MET A 49 19.79 11.93 -25.33
N ARG A 50 18.98 11.84 -26.39
CA ARG A 50 18.72 12.94 -27.33
C ARG A 50 17.35 13.53 -27.06
N LEU A 51 17.25 14.28 -25.96
CA LEU A 51 16.01 14.89 -25.53
C LEU A 51 15.59 16.03 -26.47
N PRO A 52 14.30 16.17 -26.80
CA PRO A 52 13.78 17.31 -27.53
C PRO A 52 13.92 18.59 -26.68
N ALA A 53 14.10 19.73 -27.33
CA ALA A 53 13.97 21.02 -26.66
C ALA A 53 12.49 21.21 -26.26
N VAL A 54 12.24 21.38 -24.96
CA VAL A 54 10.87 21.49 -24.41
C VAL A 54 10.88 22.33 -23.14
N HIS A 55 9.81 23.06 -22.91
CA HIS A 55 9.46 23.71 -21.66
C HIS A 55 8.17 23.07 -21.14
N VAL A 56 8.18 22.60 -19.89
CA VAL A 56 7.03 22.00 -19.21
C VAL A 56 6.81 22.76 -17.91
N GLU A 57 5.59 23.23 -17.71
CA GLU A 57 5.08 23.66 -16.40
C GLU A 57 3.94 22.74 -16.03
N ASP A 58 3.98 22.16 -14.82
CA ASP A 58 3.00 21.15 -14.40
C ASP A 58 2.78 21.23 -12.88
N GLU A 59 1.54 20.98 -12.49
CA GLU A 59 1.13 20.82 -11.10
C GLU A 59 0.01 19.78 -11.02
N PRO A 60 -0.08 19.00 -9.90
CA PRO A 60 -1.15 18.06 -9.75
C PRO A 60 -2.51 18.72 -9.60
N CYS A 61 -3.52 18.24 -10.37
CA CYS A 61 -4.90 18.70 -10.25
C CYS A 61 -5.56 18.27 -8.91
N PHE A 62 -5.09 17.17 -8.30
CA PHE A 62 -5.64 16.63 -7.07
C PHE A 62 -4.55 16.52 -5.99
N ALA A 63 -4.87 16.96 -4.78
CA ALA A 63 -3.97 16.82 -3.63
C ALA A 63 -3.81 15.35 -3.17
N TYR A 64 -4.84 14.53 -3.32
CA TYR A 64 -4.82 13.10 -3.02
C TYR A 64 -4.78 12.27 -4.30
N ARG A 65 -3.70 11.56 -4.52
CA ARG A 65 -3.47 10.71 -5.70
C ARG A 65 -2.91 9.38 -5.22
N GLY A 66 -3.74 8.35 -5.18
CA GLY A 66 -3.35 7.08 -4.59
C GLY A 66 -3.78 5.86 -5.40
N ALA A 67 -3.17 4.74 -5.04
CA ALA A 67 -3.63 3.42 -5.45
C ALA A 67 -3.50 2.44 -4.28
N MET A 68 -4.32 1.40 -4.32
CA MET A 68 -4.37 0.35 -3.31
C MET A 68 -3.71 -0.92 -3.84
N LEU A 69 -3.01 -1.64 -2.94
CA LEU A 69 -2.53 -2.99 -3.17
C LEU A 69 -3.10 -3.93 -2.11
N ASP A 70 -3.87 -4.93 -2.55
CA ASP A 70 -4.40 -5.98 -1.70
C ASP A 70 -3.35 -7.07 -1.49
N CYS A 71 -2.72 -7.07 -0.31
CA CYS A 71 -1.75 -8.08 0.09
C CYS A 71 -2.37 -9.26 0.85
N CYS A 72 -3.68 -9.23 1.10
CA CYS A 72 -4.38 -10.24 1.86
C CYS A 72 -4.83 -11.40 0.97
N ARG A 73 -5.47 -11.09 -0.16
CA ARG A 73 -5.90 -12.11 -1.12
C ARG A 73 -4.71 -12.69 -1.86
N HIS A 74 -3.65 -11.90 -2.08
CA HIS A 74 -2.36 -12.36 -2.57
C HIS A 74 -1.24 -11.71 -1.78
N PHE A 75 -0.29 -12.51 -1.26
CA PHE A 75 0.86 -11.98 -0.53
C PHE A 75 1.94 -11.52 -1.51
N PHE A 76 2.36 -10.27 -1.40
CA PHE A 76 3.47 -9.70 -2.14
C PHE A 76 4.70 -9.55 -1.23
N THR A 77 5.87 -9.84 -1.76
CA THR A 77 7.13 -9.63 -1.05
C THR A 77 7.43 -8.14 -0.87
N VAL A 78 8.34 -7.80 0.04
CA VAL A 78 8.79 -6.40 0.24
C VAL A 78 9.34 -5.79 -1.04
N ASP A 79 10.07 -6.58 -1.85
CA ASP A 79 10.66 -6.09 -3.10
C ASP A 79 9.59 -5.78 -4.16
N GLU A 80 8.54 -6.61 -4.24
CA GLU A 80 7.38 -6.35 -5.10
C GLU A 80 6.63 -5.08 -4.66
N ILE A 81 6.46 -4.88 -3.35
CA ILE A 81 5.84 -3.65 -2.81
C ILE A 81 6.70 -2.43 -3.15
N LYS A 82 8.02 -2.50 -3.00
CA LYS A 82 8.93 -1.41 -3.39
C LYS A 82 8.84 -1.12 -4.89
N THR A 83 8.73 -2.15 -5.72
CA THR A 83 8.48 -1.99 -7.15
C THR A 83 7.15 -1.29 -7.42
N PHE A 84 6.08 -1.65 -6.70
CA PHE A 84 4.80 -0.96 -6.81
C PHE A 84 4.90 0.51 -6.39
N ILE A 85 5.61 0.82 -5.30
CA ILE A 85 5.88 2.19 -4.86
C ILE A 85 6.67 2.98 -5.93
N ASP A 86 7.64 2.36 -6.62
CA ASP A 86 8.37 3.00 -7.72
C ASP A 86 7.46 3.34 -8.91
N ILE A 87 6.47 2.47 -9.20
CA ILE A 87 5.44 2.74 -10.21
C ILE A 87 4.57 3.91 -9.78
N LEU A 88 4.10 3.95 -8.53
CA LEU A 88 3.35 5.08 -8.00
C LEU A 88 4.14 6.39 -8.13
N ALA A 89 5.41 6.36 -7.74
CA ALA A 89 6.32 7.50 -7.84
C ALA A 89 6.49 8.00 -9.28
N LEU A 90 6.68 7.07 -10.24
CA LEU A 90 6.80 7.39 -11.66
C LEU A 90 5.56 8.12 -12.19
N HIS A 91 4.38 7.78 -11.68
CA HIS A 91 3.10 8.40 -12.02
C HIS A 91 2.72 9.57 -11.09
N LYS A 92 3.64 10.04 -10.24
CA LYS A 92 3.44 11.18 -9.32
C LYS A 92 2.27 10.98 -8.36
N LEU A 93 1.94 9.73 -8.00
CA LEU A 93 1.00 9.43 -6.95
C LEU A 93 1.68 9.65 -5.58
N ASN A 94 0.91 10.11 -4.60
CA ASN A 94 1.44 10.48 -3.28
C ASN A 94 0.78 9.71 -2.12
N ARG A 95 -0.06 8.70 -2.41
CA ARG A 95 -0.68 7.83 -1.41
C ARG A 95 -0.58 6.38 -1.85
N PHE A 96 -0.09 5.55 -0.94
CA PHE A 96 -0.10 4.09 -1.07
C PHE A 96 -1.06 3.51 -0.02
N HIS A 97 -2.21 3.04 -0.46
CA HIS A 97 -3.18 2.35 0.37
C HIS A 97 -2.79 0.87 0.44
N TRP A 98 -2.32 0.44 1.61
CA TRP A 98 -1.78 -0.89 1.84
C TRP A 98 -2.78 -1.74 2.61
N HIS A 99 -3.48 -2.65 1.91
CA HIS A 99 -4.48 -3.54 2.48
C HIS A 99 -3.81 -4.73 3.15
N LEU A 100 -3.80 -4.73 4.49
CA LEU A 100 -2.96 -5.62 5.31
C LEU A 100 -3.72 -6.70 6.04
N THR A 101 -5.05 -6.60 6.15
CA THR A 101 -5.86 -7.60 6.89
C THR A 101 -7.16 -7.89 6.17
N ASP A 102 -7.52 -9.19 6.07
CA ASP A 102 -8.77 -9.63 5.49
C ASP A 102 -9.06 -11.11 5.88
N ASP A 103 -10.16 -11.66 5.43
CA ASP A 103 -10.59 -13.04 5.66
C ASP A 103 -9.55 -14.10 5.23
N GLN A 104 -8.78 -13.80 4.15
CA GLN A 104 -7.85 -14.73 3.53
C GLN A 104 -6.41 -14.58 4.05
N GLY A 105 -6.17 -13.60 4.91
CA GLY A 105 -4.85 -13.44 5.52
C GLY A 105 -4.66 -12.17 6.33
N TRP A 106 -3.96 -12.32 7.44
CA TRP A 106 -3.43 -11.24 8.27
C TRP A 106 -1.96 -11.01 7.94
N ARG A 107 -1.57 -9.80 7.52
CA ARG A 107 -0.24 -9.54 6.96
C ARG A 107 0.68 -8.67 7.81
N ILE A 108 0.22 -8.11 8.92
CA ILE A 108 0.99 -7.21 9.78
C ILE A 108 1.36 -7.87 11.12
N GLU A 109 2.64 -7.86 11.48
CA GLU A 109 3.12 -8.38 12.76
C GLU A 109 2.64 -7.50 13.93
N ILE A 110 1.89 -8.09 14.85
CA ILE A 110 1.54 -7.50 16.16
C ILE A 110 2.20 -8.36 17.23
N ARG A 111 3.25 -7.87 17.88
CA ARG A 111 4.08 -8.67 18.79
C ARG A 111 3.33 -9.18 20.01
N HIS A 112 2.35 -8.42 20.51
CA HIS A 112 1.50 -8.85 21.63
C HIS A 112 0.47 -9.91 21.24
N TYR A 113 0.21 -10.06 19.93
CA TYR A 113 -0.77 -11.01 19.39
C TYR A 113 -0.13 -11.89 18.31
N PRO A 114 0.82 -12.79 18.69
CA PRO A 114 1.64 -13.54 17.73
C PRO A 114 0.84 -14.52 16.86
N GLU A 115 -0.30 -15.01 17.33
CA GLU A 115 -1.13 -15.95 16.58
C GLU A 115 -1.74 -15.30 15.33
N LEU A 116 -1.90 -13.98 15.29
CA LEU A 116 -2.31 -13.26 14.07
C LEU A 116 -1.41 -13.58 12.87
N THR A 117 -0.11 -13.72 13.09
CA THR A 117 0.85 -14.06 12.03
C THR A 117 1.17 -15.56 11.95
N LYS A 118 1.06 -16.32 13.05
CA LYS A 118 1.29 -17.76 12.99
C LYS A 118 0.14 -18.51 12.34
N VAL A 119 -1.10 -18.16 12.69
CA VAL A 119 -2.33 -18.77 12.18
C VAL A 119 -2.92 -17.91 11.05
N GLY A 120 -3.21 -16.65 11.34
CA GLY A 120 -3.97 -15.78 10.45
C GLY A 120 -3.25 -15.44 9.14
N SER A 121 -1.92 -15.57 9.05
CA SER A 121 -1.18 -15.28 7.82
C SER A 121 -1.17 -16.41 6.80
N ARG A 122 -1.75 -17.57 7.10
CA ARG A 122 -1.64 -18.76 6.26
C ARG A 122 -3.01 -19.35 5.94
N ARG A 123 -3.17 -19.83 4.72
CA ARG A 123 -4.34 -20.61 4.28
C ARG A 123 -3.89 -21.88 3.57
N ALA A 124 -4.73 -22.92 3.58
CA ALA A 124 -4.39 -24.24 3.05
C ALA A 124 -4.30 -24.27 1.52
N GLU A 125 -5.10 -23.44 0.83
CA GLU A 125 -5.23 -23.42 -0.61
C GLU A 125 -5.88 -22.10 -1.05
N THR A 126 -5.99 -21.87 -2.36
CA THR A 126 -6.66 -20.70 -2.92
C THR A 126 -7.65 -21.13 -4.00
N VAL A 127 -8.85 -20.52 -4.00
CA VAL A 127 -9.84 -20.74 -5.05
C VAL A 127 -9.31 -20.26 -6.40
N LEU A 128 -9.51 -21.05 -7.45
CA LEU A 128 -9.18 -20.70 -8.83
C LEU A 128 -10.38 -20.02 -9.50
N GLY A 129 -10.18 -18.76 -9.88
CA GLY A 129 -11.21 -17.93 -10.52
C GLY A 129 -12.25 -17.39 -9.53
N ARG A 130 -13.28 -16.72 -10.09
CA ARG A 130 -14.35 -16.10 -9.31
C ARG A 130 -15.54 -17.05 -9.20
N ASN A 131 -16.06 -17.23 -7.98
CA ASN A 131 -17.24 -18.04 -7.70
C ASN A 131 -17.17 -19.50 -8.19
N THR A 132 -15.95 -20.08 -8.22
CA THR A 132 -15.75 -21.51 -8.47
C THR A 132 -15.63 -22.26 -7.15
N ASN A 133 -15.74 -23.59 -7.20
CA ASN A 133 -15.39 -24.50 -6.10
C ASN A 133 -14.14 -25.32 -6.47
N ILE A 134 -13.31 -24.79 -7.36
CA ILE A 134 -12.04 -25.40 -7.77
C ILE A 134 -10.92 -24.69 -7.02
N TYR A 135 -10.02 -25.43 -6.40
CA TYR A 135 -8.91 -24.93 -5.59
C TYR A 135 -7.58 -25.42 -6.16
N ASP A 136 -6.51 -24.64 -5.89
CA ASP A 136 -5.17 -24.97 -6.35
C ASP A 136 -4.48 -26.05 -5.48
N GLY A 137 -4.99 -26.33 -4.29
CA GLY A 137 -4.39 -27.26 -3.33
C GLY A 137 -3.01 -26.81 -2.82
N ILE A 138 -2.64 -25.54 -3.02
CA ILE A 138 -1.32 -25.02 -2.68
C ILE A 138 -1.42 -24.12 -1.43
N PRO A 139 -0.73 -24.46 -0.31
CA PRO A 139 -0.69 -23.59 0.85
C PRO A 139 -0.08 -22.22 0.50
N SER A 140 -0.77 -21.15 0.91
CA SER A 140 -0.36 -19.78 0.65
C SER A 140 -0.27 -18.99 1.95
N GLY A 141 0.68 -18.06 2.04
CA GLY A 141 0.80 -17.22 3.22
C GLY A 141 2.03 -16.33 3.20
N GLY A 142 2.12 -15.52 4.23
CA GLY A 142 3.20 -14.57 4.46
C GLY A 142 2.71 -13.39 5.30
N TYR A 143 3.63 -12.68 5.92
CA TYR A 143 3.36 -11.46 6.66
C TYR A 143 4.58 -10.57 6.67
N TYR A 144 4.40 -9.32 7.04
CA TYR A 144 5.45 -8.32 7.19
C TYR A 144 5.79 -8.14 8.66
N THR A 145 7.06 -8.28 9.00
CA THR A 145 7.57 -7.92 10.31
C THR A 145 7.51 -6.40 10.49
N GLN A 146 7.45 -5.93 11.74
CA GLN A 146 7.49 -4.49 12.02
C GLN A 146 8.73 -3.79 11.41
N ARG A 147 9.85 -4.52 11.28
CA ARG A 147 11.05 -4.00 10.62
C ARG A 147 10.81 -3.79 9.12
N GLN A 148 10.20 -4.76 8.44
CA GLN A 148 9.87 -4.67 7.02
C GLN A 148 8.85 -3.56 6.74
N ILE A 149 7.87 -3.39 7.62
CA ILE A 149 6.88 -2.30 7.51
C ILE A 149 7.58 -0.93 7.60
N ARG A 150 8.46 -0.75 8.60
CA ARG A 150 9.24 0.49 8.71
C ARG A 150 10.13 0.74 7.49
N ASP A 151 10.73 -0.29 6.92
CA ASP A 151 11.53 -0.20 5.70
C ASP A 151 10.68 0.25 4.51
N VAL A 152 9.50 -0.33 4.30
CA VAL A 152 8.54 0.08 3.25
C VAL A 152 8.09 1.52 3.44
N VAL A 153 7.73 1.92 4.68
CA VAL A 153 7.31 3.29 4.97
C VAL A 153 8.42 4.31 4.70
N ALA A 154 9.66 4.01 5.11
CA ALA A 154 10.81 4.86 4.82
C ALA A 154 11.07 4.96 3.31
N TYR A 155 11.02 3.83 2.60
CA TYR A 155 11.19 3.78 1.15
C TYR A 155 10.15 4.62 0.39
N ALA A 156 8.88 4.59 0.85
CA ALA A 156 7.81 5.40 0.30
C ALA A 156 8.01 6.89 0.61
N ALA A 157 8.44 7.23 1.84
CA ALA A 157 8.68 8.60 2.25
C ALA A 157 9.79 9.30 1.42
N GLU A 158 10.85 8.57 1.04
CA GLU A 158 11.89 9.07 0.13
C GLU A 158 11.34 9.45 -1.26
N ARG A 159 10.13 8.97 -1.61
CA ARG A 159 9.41 9.24 -2.87
C ARG A 159 8.22 10.15 -2.70
N PHE A 160 8.10 10.79 -1.53
CA PHE A 160 6.98 11.66 -1.15
C PHE A 160 5.62 10.93 -1.17
N ILE A 161 5.61 9.63 -0.89
CA ILE A 161 4.42 8.80 -0.82
C ILE A 161 4.12 8.48 0.65
N THR A 162 2.91 8.84 1.10
CA THR A 162 2.39 8.45 2.41
C THR A 162 1.76 7.07 2.33
N VAL A 163 2.18 6.15 3.19
CA VAL A 163 1.55 4.83 3.33
C VAL A 163 0.33 4.95 4.24
N ILE A 164 -0.80 4.44 3.78
CA ILE A 164 -2.07 4.36 4.53
C ILE A 164 -2.36 2.88 4.75
N PRO A 165 -2.13 2.34 5.96
CA PRO A 165 -2.45 0.95 6.26
C PRO A 165 -3.97 0.79 6.42
N GLU A 166 -4.52 -0.27 5.83
CA GLU A 166 -5.90 -0.68 6.04
C GLU A 166 -5.94 -1.90 6.95
N ILE A 167 -6.74 -1.79 8.00
CA ILE A 167 -7.05 -2.84 8.97
C ILE A 167 -8.57 -2.97 9.02
N GLU A 168 -9.08 -4.12 8.63
CA GLU A 168 -10.50 -4.39 8.49
C GLU A 168 -11.21 -4.58 9.84
N MET A 169 -12.36 -3.94 9.97
CA MET A 169 -13.22 -4.01 11.15
C MET A 169 -14.64 -3.48 10.81
N PRO A 170 -15.72 -4.09 11.24
CA PRO A 170 -15.82 -5.35 12.01
C PRO A 170 -15.80 -6.61 11.14
N GLY A 171 -16.05 -6.48 9.85
CA GLY A 171 -16.03 -7.58 8.87
C GLY A 171 -14.64 -7.87 8.33
N HIS A 172 -14.57 -8.78 7.37
CA HIS A 172 -13.32 -9.27 6.80
C HIS A 172 -12.29 -9.70 7.85
N ALA A 173 -12.79 -10.35 8.91
CA ALA A 173 -12.05 -10.64 10.14
C ALA A 173 -11.72 -12.13 10.31
N SER A 174 -12.11 -13.02 9.38
CA SER A 174 -12.00 -14.47 9.55
C SER A 174 -10.57 -14.91 9.87
N ALA A 175 -9.53 -14.28 9.30
CA ALA A 175 -8.14 -14.63 9.61
C ALA A 175 -7.75 -14.26 11.06
N ALA A 176 -8.22 -13.12 11.55
CA ALA A 176 -7.99 -12.72 12.94
C ALA A 176 -8.80 -13.58 13.93
N LEU A 177 -10.04 -13.92 13.59
CA LEU A 177 -10.89 -14.79 14.40
C LEU A 177 -10.37 -16.23 14.43
N ALA A 178 -9.78 -16.73 13.35
CA ALA A 178 -9.09 -18.01 13.35
C ALA A 178 -7.88 -18.03 14.30
N ALA A 179 -7.19 -16.90 14.45
CA ALA A 179 -6.07 -16.74 15.36
C ALA A 179 -6.50 -16.54 16.82
N TYR A 180 -7.58 -15.77 17.03
CA TYR A 180 -8.12 -15.43 18.36
C TYR A 180 -9.66 -15.55 18.35
N PRO A 181 -10.20 -16.77 18.49
CA PRO A 181 -11.63 -17.05 18.35
C PRO A 181 -12.52 -16.27 19.33
N TRP A 182 -12.00 -15.92 20.50
CA TRP A 182 -12.71 -15.17 21.53
C TRP A 182 -13.09 -13.74 21.10
N LEU A 183 -12.46 -13.21 20.03
CA LEU A 183 -12.82 -11.90 19.44
C LEU A 183 -14.15 -11.94 18.67
N GLY A 184 -14.64 -13.12 18.29
CA GLY A 184 -15.91 -13.29 17.60
C GLY A 184 -17.02 -13.75 18.53
N CYS A 185 -18.28 -13.52 18.12
CA CYS A 185 -19.44 -13.84 18.95
C CYS A 185 -19.66 -15.34 19.19
N ALA A 186 -19.22 -16.22 18.27
CA ALA A 186 -19.32 -17.68 18.44
C ALA A 186 -18.23 -18.27 19.32
N GLY A 187 -17.08 -17.61 19.45
CA GLY A 187 -15.97 -18.03 20.29
C GLY A 187 -15.13 -19.21 19.75
N GLU A 188 -15.57 -19.87 18.69
CA GLU A 188 -14.89 -21.03 18.08
C GLU A 188 -15.30 -21.24 16.62
N GLY A 189 -14.64 -22.18 15.94
CA GLY A 189 -15.04 -22.64 14.59
C GLY A 189 -14.59 -21.73 13.44
N TYR A 190 -13.79 -20.71 13.72
CA TYR A 190 -13.30 -19.79 12.68
C TYR A 190 -12.09 -20.37 11.93
N ILE A 191 -12.03 -20.12 10.63
CA ILE A 191 -10.94 -20.54 9.75
C ILE A 191 -10.46 -19.39 8.89
N VAL A 192 -9.19 -19.38 8.50
CA VAL A 192 -8.68 -18.50 7.46
C VAL A 192 -9.33 -18.92 6.13
N ARG A 193 -9.97 -17.97 5.43
CA ARG A 193 -10.74 -18.27 4.22
C ARG A 193 -9.83 -18.58 3.04
N THR A 194 -10.27 -19.54 2.22
CA THR A 194 -9.56 -20.00 1.02
C THR A 194 -10.21 -19.46 -0.27
N ARG A 195 -11.36 -18.80 -0.15
CA ARG A 195 -12.13 -18.23 -1.26
C ARG A 195 -12.46 -16.76 -1.03
N TRP A 196 -12.85 -16.09 -2.10
CA TRP A 196 -13.34 -14.72 -2.08
C TRP A 196 -14.81 -14.66 -1.68
N GLY A 197 -15.24 -13.56 -1.07
CA GLY A 197 -16.64 -13.35 -0.69
C GLY A 197 -16.79 -12.41 0.48
N VAL A 198 -18.04 -12.24 0.91
CA VAL A 198 -18.44 -11.60 2.16
C VAL A 198 -18.89 -12.72 3.10
N PHE A 199 -18.31 -12.79 4.28
CA PHE A 199 -18.57 -13.83 5.26
C PHE A 199 -19.28 -13.22 6.48
N PRO A 200 -20.12 -14.01 7.19
CA PRO A 200 -20.89 -13.51 8.33
C PRO A 200 -20.04 -13.35 9.60
N GLU A 201 -18.82 -13.89 9.62
CA GLU A 201 -17.94 -13.83 10.77
C GLU A 201 -17.36 -12.42 10.93
N VAL A 202 -17.70 -11.78 12.04
CA VAL A 202 -17.28 -10.41 12.38
C VAL A 202 -16.76 -10.37 13.81
N TYR A 203 -15.99 -9.34 14.14
CA TYR A 203 -15.65 -9.06 15.53
C TYR A 203 -16.92 -8.85 16.35
N CYS A 204 -16.93 -9.37 17.57
CA CYS A 204 -18.09 -9.25 18.45
C CYS A 204 -18.23 -7.83 18.99
N CYS A 205 -19.26 -7.12 18.55
CA CYS A 205 -19.51 -5.75 18.98
C CYS A 205 -19.83 -5.62 20.49
N LEU A 206 -20.25 -6.72 21.13
CA LEU A 206 -20.50 -6.70 22.58
C LEU A 206 -19.23 -6.58 23.40
N LEU A 207 -18.10 -7.09 22.89
CA LEU A 207 -16.78 -6.91 23.53
C LEU A 207 -16.30 -5.47 23.39
N TYR A 208 -16.55 -4.86 22.24
CA TYR A 208 -16.14 -3.49 21.93
C TYR A 208 -16.93 -2.44 22.75
N THR A 209 -18.23 -2.68 22.95
CA THR A 209 -19.09 -1.74 23.71
C THR A 209 -18.89 -1.81 25.23
N SER A 210 -18.47 -2.96 25.77
CA SER A 210 -18.18 -3.07 27.22
C SER A 210 -16.93 -2.30 27.61
N ASP A 211 -15.91 -2.30 26.77
CA ASP A 211 -14.64 -1.62 27.03
C ASP A 211 -14.77 -0.08 26.97
N ALA A 212 -15.62 0.43 26.05
CA ALA A 212 -15.89 1.86 25.93
C ALA A 212 -16.75 2.43 27.08
N ALA A 213 -17.46 1.58 27.81
CA ALA A 213 -18.28 1.98 28.97
C ALA A 213 -17.49 2.02 30.29
N ASP A 214 -16.36 1.29 30.36
CA ASP A 214 -15.54 1.23 31.56
C ASP A 214 -14.48 2.37 31.63
N GLU A 215 -14.35 3.18 30.55
CA GLU A 215 -13.44 4.34 30.49
C GLU A 215 -14.15 5.70 30.70
N LEU A 216 -15.44 5.72 31.05
CA LEU A 216 -16.21 6.91 31.40
C LEU A 216 -16.55 6.94 32.91
#